data_23417c4eb5fc191ea3ab3590687d2963
#
_entry.id   23417c4eb5fc191ea3ab3590687d2963
#
_cell.length_a   1.000
_cell.length_b   1.000
_cell.length_c   1.000
_cell.angle_alpha   90.00
_cell.angle_beta   90.00
_cell.angle_gamma   90.00
#
_symmetry.space_group_name_H-M   'P 1'
#
loop_
_entity.id
_entity.type
_entity.pdbx_description
1 polymer ?
#
loop_
_entity_poly.entity_id
_entity_poly.type
_entity_poly.pdbx_seq_one_letter_code
_entity_poly.pdbx_strand_id
1 'polypeptide(L)'
;MTETTNERSATLIDLAEIRGAASLPVVSFDRHELGAILRVYGRMVAAGEWRDYAIDTLRDRAVFSIFRRFSEMPLYRVEKTPKLARKQGAYSVVAAGGLVMKRGQDLAQVLRVFDKSLKLVDD
;
A
#
# COMPACT_ATOMS: atom_id res chain seq x y z
N MET A 1 -25.44 32.09 7.24
CA MET A 1 -25.77 31.88 5.84
C MET A 1 -24.49 31.82 4.98
N THR A 2 -23.78 32.88 4.97
CA THR A 2 -22.57 32.95 4.18
C THR A 2 -21.58 31.87 4.60
N GLU A 3 -21.58 31.61 5.88
CA GLU A 3 -20.64 30.62 6.39
C GLU A 3 -20.93 29.24 5.86
N THR A 4 -22.21 28.86 5.89
CA THR A 4 -22.56 27.54 5.40
C THR A 4 -22.23 27.44 3.93
N THR A 5 -22.57 28.49 3.18
CA THR A 5 -22.22 28.53 1.79
C THR A 5 -20.72 28.48 1.60
N ASN A 6 -20.02 29.20 2.48
CA ASN A 6 -18.57 29.23 2.42
C ASN A 6 -17.97 27.88 2.68
N GLU A 7 -18.54 27.17 3.65
CA GLU A 7 -18.02 25.85 3.95
C GLU A 7 -18.20 24.93 2.74
N ARG A 8 -19.36 24.98 2.14
CA ARG A 8 -19.61 24.15 0.98
C ARG A 8 -18.72 24.58 -0.16
N SER A 9 -18.61 25.88 -0.36
CA SER A 9 -17.75 26.39 -1.40
C SER A 9 -16.30 26.06 -1.11
N ALA A 10 -15.90 26.16 0.15
CA ALA A 10 -14.57 25.84 0.54
C ALA A 10 -14.25 24.38 0.28
N THR A 11 -15.21 23.50 0.53
CA THR A 11 -15.02 22.10 0.25
C THR A 11 -14.82 21.86 -1.23
N LEU A 12 -15.65 22.50 -2.04
CA LEU A 12 -15.51 22.34 -3.48
C LEU A 12 -14.22 22.96 -3.97
N ILE A 13 -13.88 24.12 -3.45
CA ILE A 13 -12.65 24.79 -3.81
C ILE A 13 -11.45 23.92 -3.38
N ASP A 14 -11.56 23.35 -2.19
CA ASP A 14 -10.49 22.49 -1.70
C ASP A 14 -10.29 21.31 -2.61
N LEU A 15 -11.38 20.72 -3.10
CA LEU A 15 -11.24 19.63 -4.05
C LEU A 15 -10.55 20.09 -5.32
N ALA A 16 -10.91 21.27 -5.78
CA ALA A 16 -10.28 21.82 -6.98
C ALA A 16 -8.82 22.14 -6.71
N GLU A 17 -8.56 22.71 -5.54
CA GLU A 17 -7.19 23.02 -5.17
C GLU A 17 -6.39 21.77 -4.96
N ILE A 18 -6.98 20.79 -4.32
CA ILE A 18 -6.32 19.51 -4.14
C ILE A 18 -6.02 18.91 -5.50
N ARG A 19 -6.94 19.01 -6.42
CA ARG A 19 -6.72 18.53 -7.76
C ARG A 19 -5.65 19.33 -8.45
N GLY A 20 -5.65 20.64 -8.25
CA GLY A 20 -4.63 21.50 -8.78
C GLY A 20 -3.29 21.33 -8.10
N ALA A 21 -3.33 21.20 -6.78
CA ALA A 21 -2.12 20.91 -6.01
C ALA A 21 -1.73 19.46 -6.22
N ALA A 22 -2.71 18.65 -6.42
CA ALA A 22 -2.53 17.24 -6.69
C ALA A 22 -2.21 17.00 -8.14
N SER A 23 -2.09 18.04 -8.91
CA SER A 23 -1.39 17.89 -10.17
C SER A 23 0.05 17.51 -9.87
N LEU A 24 0.47 17.68 -8.60
CA LEU A 24 1.63 16.96 -8.11
C LEU A 24 1.25 15.48 -8.06
N PRO A 25 1.91 14.67 -8.86
CA PRO A 25 1.52 13.26 -8.94
C PRO A 25 1.74 12.56 -7.61
N VAL A 26 0.80 11.70 -7.29
CA VAL A 26 0.99 10.74 -6.20
C VAL A 26 1.05 9.36 -6.83
N VAL A 27 1.70 8.46 -6.13
CA VAL A 27 1.77 7.07 -6.56
C VAL A 27 0.66 6.30 -5.87
N SER A 28 -0.08 5.53 -6.64
CA SER A 28 -1.12 4.67 -6.06
C SER A 28 -1.05 3.31 -6.73
N PHE A 29 -1.59 2.30 -6.05
CA PHE A 29 -1.76 1.00 -6.66
C PHE A 29 -2.91 1.07 -7.64
N ASP A 30 -2.72 0.52 -8.82
CA ASP A 30 -3.84 0.41 -9.74
C ASP A 30 -4.72 -0.78 -9.32
N ARG A 31 -5.84 -0.94 -10.02
CA ARG A 31 -6.80 -1.98 -9.67
C ARG A 31 -6.18 -3.37 -9.71
N HIS A 32 -5.35 -3.62 -10.70
CA HIS A 32 -4.74 -4.92 -10.88
C HIS A 32 -3.76 -5.22 -9.75
N GLU A 33 -2.95 -4.25 -9.43
CA GLU A 33 -1.98 -4.37 -8.34
C GLU A 33 -2.68 -4.59 -7.01
N LEU A 34 -3.67 -3.77 -6.73
CA LEU A 34 -4.38 -3.87 -5.47
C LEU A 34 -5.11 -5.20 -5.37
N GLY A 35 -5.68 -5.66 -6.48
CA GLY A 35 -6.33 -6.97 -6.50
C GLY A 35 -5.37 -8.10 -6.16
N ALA A 36 -4.15 -8.04 -6.68
CA ALA A 36 -3.15 -9.05 -6.38
C ALA A 36 -2.79 -9.04 -4.90
N ILE A 37 -2.58 -7.84 -4.34
CA ILE A 37 -2.25 -7.71 -2.92
C ILE A 37 -3.39 -8.22 -2.05
N LEU A 38 -4.62 -7.85 -2.38
CA LEU A 38 -5.78 -8.24 -1.57
C LEU A 38 -6.05 -9.72 -1.60
N ARG A 39 -5.70 -10.39 -2.70
CA ARG A 39 -5.84 -11.86 -2.75
C ARG A 39 -4.90 -12.52 -1.75
N VAL A 40 -3.67 -12.05 -1.69
CA VAL A 40 -2.72 -12.56 -0.70
C VAL A 40 -3.19 -12.21 0.70
N TYR A 41 -3.63 -10.98 0.89
CA TYR A 41 -4.11 -10.51 2.18
C TYR A 41 -5.25 -11.41 2.67
N GLY A 42 -6.21 -11.70 1.81
CA GLY A 42 -7.35 -12.54 2.18
C GLY A 42 -6.94 -13.94 2.62
N ARG A 43 -5.97 -14.55 1.91
CA ARG A 43 -5.48 -15.87 2.30
C ARG A 43 -4.82 -15.83 3.67
N MET A 44 -4.06 -14.78 3.94
CA MET A 44 -3.35 -14.67 5.21
C MET A 44 -4.29 -14.34 6.35
N VAL A 45 -5.36 -13.61 6.08
CA VAL A 45 -6.40 -13.38 7.09
C VAL A 45 -7.10 -14.69 7.40
N ALA A 46 -7.42 -15.47 6.39
CA ALA A 46 -8.05 -16.76 6.58
C ALA A 46 -7.16 -17.71 7.37
N ALA A 47 -5.85 -17.57 7.23
CA ALA A 47 -4.89 -18.37 7.98
C ALA A 47 -4.66 -17.84 9.39
N GLY A 48 -5.30 -16.72 9.77
CA GLY A 48 -5.15 -16.16 11.10
C GLY A 48 -3.88 -15.35 11.28
N GLU A 49 -3.16 -15.04 10.20
CA GLU A 49 -1.87 -14.38 10.31
C GLU A 49 -1.98 -12.86 10.26
N TRP A 50 -2.91 -12.34 9.49
CA TRP A 50 -3.08 -10.92 9.30
C TRP A 50 -4.49 -10.49 9.66
N ARG A 51 -4.65 -9.21 10.05
CA ARG A 51 -5.95 -8.77 10.52
C ARG A 51 -6.38 -7.43 9.94
N ASP A 52 -5.45 -6.49 9.79
CA ASP A 52 -5.78 -5.16 9.36
C ASP A 52 -4.81 -4.67 8.32
N TYR A 53 -5.23 -3.72 7.52
CA TYR A 53 -4.33 -3.09 6.56
C TYR A 53 -4.65 -1.61 6.45
N ALA A 54 -3.69 -0.87 5.91
CA ALA A 54 -3.84 0.54 5.60
C ALA A 54 -3.14 0.83 4.29
N ILE A 55 -3.65 1.78 3.53
CA ILE A 55 -3.07 2.14 2.25
C ILE A 55 -2.70 3.61 2.29
N ASP A 56 -1.48 3.91 1.90
CA ASP A 56 -0.99 5.28 1.78
C ASP A 56 -0.53 5.53 0.36
N THR A 57 -0.90 6.69 -0.16
CA THR A 57 -0.46 7.13 -1.47
C THR A 57 0.39 8.36 -1.28
N LEU A 58 1.66 8.25 -1.60
CA LEU A 58 2.62 9.31 -1.39
C LEU A 58 3.16 9.79 -2.72
N ARG A 59 4.00 10.81 -2.69
CA ARG A 59 4.55 11.33 -3.94
C ARG A 59 5.46 10.36 -4.64
N ASP A 60 6.23 9.62 -3.87
CA ASP A 60 7.24 8.73 -4.44
C ASP A 60 6.85 7.27 -4.40
N ARG A 61 5.84 6.92 -3.64
CA ARG A 61 5.49 5.51 -3.50
C ARG A 61 4.08 5.33 -2.97
N ALA A 62 3.55 4.15 -3.20
CA ALA A 62 2.33 3.68 -2.57
C ALA A 62 2.72 2.59 -1.58
N VAL A 63 2.02 2.54 -0.45
CA VAL A 63 2.33 1.61 0.63
C VAL A 63 1.07 0.91 1.08
N PHE A 64 1.12 -0.41 1.13
CA PHE A 64 0.06 -1.24 1.68
C PHE A 64 0.64 -1.85 2.95
N SER A 65 0.18 -1.34 4.10
CA SER A 65 0.70 -1.77 5.40
C SER A 65 -0.20 -2.87 5.95
N ILE A 66 0.41 -3.89 6.49
CA ILE A 66 -0.28 -5.10 6.97
C ILE A 66 -0.01 -5.24 8.45
N PHE A 67 -1.08 -5.43 9.23
CA PHE A 67 -0.99 -5.49 10.68
C PHE A 67 -1.58 -6.77 11.21
N ARG A 68 -1.02 -7.24 12.31
CA ARG A 68 -1.69 -8.22 13.12
C ARG A 68 -2.72 -7.53 14.01
N ARG A 69 -2.35 -6.37 14.55
CA ARG A 69 -3.25 -5.49 15.27
C ARG A 69 -2.98 -4.07 14.82
N PHE A 70 -4.05 -3.33 14.60
CA PHE A 70 -3.92 -2.01 14.03
C PHE A 70 -3.11 -1.06 14.91
N SER A 71 -3.15 -1.26 16.23
CA SER A 71 -2.43 -0.40 17.15
C SER A 71 -0.94 -0.70 17.20
N GLU A 72 -0.48 -1.75 16.55
CA GLU A 72 0.91 -2.14 16.54
C GLU A 72 1.60 -1.62 15.30
N MET A 73 2.92 -1.79 15.24
CA MET A 73 3.64 -1.49 14.02
C MET A 73 3.27 -2.50 12.95
N PRO A 74 3.33 -2.12 11.68
CA PRO A 74 3.03 -3.07 10.61
C PRO A 74 3.98 -4.26 10.65
N LEU A 75 3.43 -5.44 10.39
CA LEU A 75 4.24 -6.63 10.20
C LEU A 75 5.03 -6.52 8.90
N TYR A 76 4.36 -6.04 7.85
CA TYR A 76 4.95 -5.92 6.52
C TYR A 76 4.38 -4.71 5.83
N ARG A 77 5.13 -4.21 4.87
CA ARG A 77 4.65 -3.20 3.93
C ARG A 77 4.92 -3.70 2.53
N VAL A 78 3.92 -3.61 1.67
CA VAL A 78 4.11 -3.83 0.24
C VAL A 78 4.22 -2.45 -0.36
N GLU A 79 5.33 -2.16 -1.03
CA GLU A 79 5.60 -0.82 -1.54
C GLU A 79 5.76 -0.84 -3.05
N LYS A 80 5.24 0.21 -3.67
CA LYS A 80 5.40 0.43 -5.10
C LYS A 80 6.13 1.76 -5.25
N THR A 81 7.35 1.70 -5.77
CA THR A 81 8.19 2.89 -5.96
C THR A 81 8.62 2.95 -7.42
N PRO A 82 7.85 3.65 -8.27
CA PRO A 82 8.13 3.61 -9.71
C PRO A 82 9.52 4.10 -10.10
N LYS A 83 10.10 5.00 -9.31
CA LYS A 83 11.45 5.49 -9.60
C LYS A 83 12.48 4.38 -9.65
N LEU A 84 12.23 3.30 -8.95
CA LEU A 84 13.18 2.20 -8.88
C LEU A 84 12.96 1.14 -9.95
N ALA A 85 11.99 1.36 -10.85
CA ALA A 85 11.60 0.35 -11.82
C ALA A 85 12.76 -0.14 -12.65
N ARG A 86 13.68 0.75 -13.00
CA ARG A 86 14.80 0.39 -13.88
C ARG A 86 16.05 -0.02 -13.13
N LYS A 87 16.05 0.16 -11.81
CA LYS A 87 17.28 -0.12 -11.04
C LYS A 87 17.14 -1.35 -10.18
N GLN A 88 16.17 -1.33 -9.29
CA GLN A 88 16.02 -2.40 -8.31
C GLN A 88 14.68 -3.10 -8.40
N GLY A 89 13.76 -2.54 -9.19
CA GLY A 89 12.41 -3.02 -9.26
C GLY A 89 11.47 -2.12 -8.47
N ALA A 90 10.28 -1.90 -9.03
CA ALA A 90 9.32 -0.97 -8.45
C ALA A 90 8.66 -1.50 -7.19
N TYR A 91 8.60 -2.81 -7.02
CA TYR A 91 7.84 -3.43 -5.95
C TYR A 91 8.73 -4.06 -4.91
N SER A 92 8.33 -3.94 -3.64
CA SER A 92 9.09 -4.56 -2.57
C SER A 92 8.16 -4.96 -1.43
N VAL A 93 8.59 -5.96 -0.66
CA VAL A 93 7.98 -6.32 0.61
C VAL A 93 9.01 -6.03 1.68
N VAL A 94 8.61 -5.22 2.65
CA VAL A 94 9.49 -4.76 3.72
C VAL A 94 8.91 -5.25 5.03
N ALA A 95 9.71 -5.95 5.81
CA ALA A 95 9.29 -6.44 7.12
C ALA A 95 9.45 -5.36 8.17
N ALA A 96 8.91 -5.63 9.35
CA ALA A 96 9.06 -4.74 10.50
C ALA A 96 10.54 -4.46 10.71
N GLY A 97 10.84 -3.22 11.06
CA GLY A 97 12.22 -2.82 11.23
C GLY A 97 12.92 -2.40 9.96
N GLY A 98 12.23 -2.48 8.81
CA GLY A 98 12.77 -1.98 7.56
C GLY A 98 13.54 -2.99 6.73
N LEU A 99 13.50 -4.27 7.11
CA LEU A 99 14.20 -5.30 6.34
C LEU A 99 13.47 -5.57 5.04
N VAL A 100 14.13 -5.36 3.92
CA VAL A 100 13.56 -5.65 2.61
C VAL A 100 13.66 -7.16 2.38
N MET A 101 12.50 -7.80 2.31
CA MET A 101 12.45 -9.26 2.14
C MET A 101 12.55 -9.66 0.68
N LYS A 102 11.96 -8.86 -0.20
CA LYS A 102 11.97 -9.13 -1.62
C LYS A 102 11.74 -7.83 -2.36
N ARG A 103 12.41 -7.68 -3.46
CA ARG A 103 12.24 -6.54 -4.35
C ARG A 103 12.31 -7.02 -5.79
N GLY A 104 11.51 -6.47 -6.66
CA GLY A 104 11.53 -6.86 -8.05
C GLY A 104 10.63 -6.04 -8.92
N GLN A 105 10.59 -6.42 -10.18
CA GLN A 105 9.84 -5.74 -11.23
C GLN A 105 8.41 -6.23 -11.34
N ASP A 106 8.15 -7.43 -10.84
CA ASP A 106 6.88 -8.11 -11.01
C ASP A 106 6.26 -8.30 -9.64
N LEU A 107 5.12 -7.63 -9.42
CA LEU A 107 4.47 -7.66 -8.12
C LEU A 107 4.08 -9.08 -7.70
N ALA A 108 3.57 -9.88 -8.63
CA ALA A 108 3.17 -11.24 -8.31
C ALA A 108 4.36 -12.05 -7.79
N GLN A 109 5.50 -11.87 -8.42
CA GLN A 109 6.72 -12.55 -7.97
C GLN A 109 7.14 -12.08 -6.57
N VAL A 110 7.06 -10.78 -6.35
CA VAL A 110 7.46 -10.23 -5.06
C VAL A 110 6.54 -10.74 -3.96
N LEU A 111 5.25 -10.84 -4.24
CA LEU A 111 4.27 -11.30 -3.26
C LEU A 111 4.44 -12.78 -2.91
N ARG A 112 5.17 -13.53 -3.72
CA ARG A 112 5.38 -14.95 -3.43
C ARG A 112 6.23 -15.18 -2.19
N VAL A 113 6.87 -14.14 -1.67
CA VAL A 113 7.57 -14.28 -0.40
C VAL A 113 6.62 -14.70 0.71
N PHE A 114 5.36 -14.32 0.61
CA PHE A 114 4.37 -14.70 1.61
C PHE A 114 3.93 -16.16 1.48
N ASP A 115 3.98 -16.71 0.28
CA ASP A 115 3.69 -18.12 0.08
C ASP A 115 4.69 -18.99 0.82
N LYS A 116 5.94 -18.60 0.76
CA LYS A 116 6.99 -19.33 1.42
C LYS A 116 6.81 -19.30 2.93
N SER A 117 6.47 -18.13 3.44
CA SER A 117 6.20 -17.93 4.85
C SER A 117 5.05 -18.83 5.31
N LEU A 118 4.00 -18.88 4.53
CA LEU A 118 2.83 -19.66 4.84
C LEU A 118 3.17 -21.16 4.86
N LYS A 119 3.99 -21.61 3.93
CA LYS A 119 4.42 -23.00 3.91
C LYS A 119 5.19 -23.37 5.15
N LEU A 120 6.04 -22.48 5.61
CA LEU A 120 6.81 -22.74 6.83
C LEU A 120 5.89 -22.87 8.03
N VAL A 121 4.84 -22.09 8.06
CA VAL A 121 3.88 -22.16 9.16
C VAL A 121 3.11 -23.47 9.13
N ASP A 122 2.78 -23.94 7.94
CA ASP A 122 2.02 -25.17 7.79
C ASP A 122 2.84 -26.40 8.17
N ASP A 123 4.12 -26.33 7.99
CA ASP A 123 4.97 -27.46 8.37
C ASP A 123 5.17 -27.53 9.87
#